data_1edee3b3e64a8055a6f0eaff02c3714c
#
_entry.id   1edee3b3e64a8055a6f0eaff02c3714c
#
_cell.length_a   1.000
_cell.length_b   1.000
_cell.length_c   1.000
_cell.angle_alpha   90.00
_cell.angle_beta   90.00
_cell.angle_gamma   90.00
#
_symmetry.space_group_name_H-M   'P 1'
#
loop_
_entity.id
_entity.type
_entity.pdbx_description
1 polymer ?
#
loop_
_entity_poly.entity_id
_entity_poly.type
_entity_poly.pdbx_seq_one_letter_code
_entity_poly.pdbx_strand_id
1 'polypeptide(L)'
;MFPVSIKGVLQSPEGLVVLMLNERDEWELPGGRIELGETAPQCLAREIAEELAVEVSVGAPLDSYLFEVIPGRQVFIVTYGCTLAGEFIPRLSEEHTEHCLWPVERLAQIDLPAGYRRSVEKWAERAP
;
A
#
# COMPACT_ATOMS: atom_id res chain seq x y z
N MET A 1 7.64 12.46 18.22
CA MET A 1 6.77 11.27 18.02
C MET A 1 6.08 11.37 16.66
N PHE A 2 6.00 10.28 15.90
CA PHE A 2 5.38 10.29 14.57
C PHE A 2 4.29 9.25 14.47
N PRO A 3 3.28 9.49 13.63
CA PRO A 3 2.32 8.43 13.33
C PRO A 3 3.00 7.28 12.58
N VAL A 4 2.43 6.10 12.70
CA VAL A 4 2.89 4.90 12.01
C VAL A 4 1.84 4.50 10.97
N SER A 5 2.25 4.42 9.72
CA SER A 5 1.39 3.98 8.62
C SER A 5 1.86 2.62 8.11
N ILE A 6 0.91 1.73 7.92
CA ILE A 6 1.16 0.38 7.41
C ILE A 6 0.64 0.33 5.98
N LYS A 7 1.53 0.04 5.04
CA LYS A 7 1.20 0.05 3.62
C LYS A 7 1.43 -1.31 2.99
N GLY A 8 0.63 -1.66 2.01
CA GLY A 8 0.70 -2.97 1.38
C GLY A 8 0.99 -2.93 -0.12
N VAL A 9 1.82 -3.86 -0.57
CA VAL A 9 1.98 -4.12 -2.00
C VAL A 9 1.02 -5.24 -2.36
N LEU A 10 0.00 -4.88 -3.13
CA LEU A 10 -1.05 -5.79 -3.56
C LEU A 10 -1.06 -5.83 -5.08
N GLN A 11 -1.06 -7.03 -5.65
CA GLN A 11 -1.16 -7.21 -7.10
C GLN A 11 -2.50 -7.84 -7.46
N SER A 12 -3.04 -7.41 -8.61
CA SER A 12 -4.22 -8.05 -9.19
C SER A 12 -3.87 -9.47 -9.66
N PRO A 13 -4.88 -10.28 -10.02
CA PRO A 13 -4.61 -11.62 -10.57
C PRO A 13 -3.68 -11.60 -11.79
N GLU A 14 -3.67 -10.50 -12.55
CA GLU A 14 -2.80 -10.32 -13.71
C GLU A 14 -1.39 -9.83 -13.36
N GLY A 15 -1.13 -9.58 -12.07
CA GLY A 15 0.18 -9.10 -11.62
C GLY A 15 0.38 -7.60 -11.63
N LEU A 16 -0.68 -6.82 -11.87
CA LEU A 16 -0.61 -5.36 -11.83
C LEU A 16 -0.67 -4.87 -10.38
N VAL A 17 0.14 -3.88 -10.04
CA VAL A 17 0.17 -3.35 -8.67
C VAL A 17 -0.96 -2.34 -8.45
N VAL A 18 -1.59 -2.41 -7.28
CA VAL A 18 -2.67 -1.51 -6.90
C VAL A 18 -2.08 -0.24 -6.29
N LEU A 19 -2.39 0.90 -6.88
CA LEU A 19 -2.00 2.23 -6.37
C LEU A 19 -3.25 3.06 -6.09
N MET A 20 -3.16 3.92 -5.08
CA MET A 20 -4.26 4.78 -4.64
C MET A 20 -3.87 6.24 -4.85
N LEU A 21 -4.84 7.05 -5.25
CA LEU A 21 -4.63 8.50 -5.35
C LEU A 21 -5.15 9.16 -4.08
N ASN A 22 -4.29 9.91 -3.40
CA ASN A 22 -4.67 10.59 -2.15
C ASN A 22 -5.21 12.01 -2.43
N GLU A 23 -5.58 12.73 -1.37
CA GLU A 23 -6.18 14.06 -1.46
C GLU A 23 -5.21 15.13 -1.96
N ARG A 24 -3.91 14.82 -2.01
CA ARG A 24 -2.87 15.74 -2.55
C ARG A 24 -2.52 15.41 -4.00
N ASP A 25 -3.33 14.57 -4.67
CA ASP A 25 -3.08 14.08 -6.03
C ASP A 25 -1.75 13.34 -6.16
N GLU A 26 -1.36 12.62 -5.10
CA GLU A 26 -0.16 11.80 -5.10
C GLU A 26 -0.53 10.33 -5.09
N TRP A 27 0.21 9.53 -5.85
CA TRP A 27 0.03 8.08 -5.85
C TRP A 27 0.71 7.47 -4.63
N GLU A 28 0.04 6.51 -4.01
CA GLU A 28 0.54 5.82 -2.83
C GLU A 28 0.09 4.36 -2.84
N LEU A 29 0.68 3.57 -1.93
CA LEU A 29 0.22 2.22 -1.69
C LEU A 29 -1.03 2.25 -0.80
N PRO A 30 -1.92 1.25 -0.92
CA PRO A 30 -3.05 1.14 0.00
C PRO A 30 -2.57 0.86 1.42
N GLY A 31 -3.35 1.29 2.40
CA GLY A 31 -3.03 1.13 3.80
C GLY A 31 -3.38 2.36 4.60
N GLY A 32 -2.94 2.43 5.86
CA GLY A 32 -3.25 3.55 6.71
C GLY A 32 -2.61 3.45 8.08
N ARG A 33 -3.09 4.28 8.99
CA ARG A 33 -2.53 4.37 10.35
C ARG A 33 -2.96 3.20 11.22
N ILE A 34 -1.99 2.68 11.99
CA ILE A 34 -2.27 1.65 12.97
C ILE A 34 -3.08 2.23 14.13
N GLU A 35 -4.03 1.47 14.62
CA GLU A 35 -4.86 1.84 15.77
C GLU A 35 -4.45 1.04 17.01
N LEU A 36 -4.81 1.55 18.18
CA LEU A 36 -4.54 0.86 19.43
C LEU A 36 -5.16 -0.55 19.41
N GLY A 37 -4.39 -1.52 19.83
CA GLY A 37 -4.85 -2.91 19.90
C GLY A 37 -4.69 -3.70 18.63
N GLU A 38 -4.27 -3.08 17.54
CA GLU A 38 -4.02 -3.78 16.28
C GLU A 38 -2.55 -4.21 16.17
N THR A 39 -2.33 -5.37 15.54
CA THR A 39 -1.02 -5.68 14.99
C THR A 39 -0.91 -4.99 13.62
N ALA A 40 0.31 -4.86 13.10
CA ALA A 40 0.49 -4.26 11.77
C ALA A 40 -0.24 -5.05 10.67
N PRO A 41 -0.17 -6.39 10.61
CA PRO A 41 -0.97 -7.13 9.63
C PRO A 41 -2.47 -6.92 9.75
N GLN A 42 -3.00 -6.85 10.98
CA GLN A 42 -4.43 -6.59 11.20
C GLN A 42 -4.82 -5.20 10.69
N CYS A 43 -3.99 -4.20 10.97
CA CYS A 43 -4.19 -2.84 10.48
C CYS A 43 -4.28 -2.83 8.96
N LEU A 44 -3.33 -3.46 8.29
CA LEU A 44 -3.26 -3.44 6.83
C LEU A 44 -4.47 -4.14 6.20
N ALA A 45 -4.84 -5.31 6.71
CA ALA A 45 -6.00 -6.04 6.20
C ALA A 45 -7.28 -5.21 6.35
N ARG A 46 -7.45 -4.54 7.50
CA ARG A 46 -8.59 -3.67 7.75
C ARG A 46 -8.62 -2.48 6.81
N GLU A 47 -7.50 -1.80 6.65
CA GLU A 47 -7.41 -0.63 5.79
C GLU A 47 -7.70 -0.97 4.33
N ILE A 48 -7.15 -2.07 3.82
CA ILE A 48 -7.41 -2.49 2.44
C ILE A 48 -8.88 -2.86 2.25
N ALA A 49 -9.49 -3.54 3.24
CA ALA A 49 -10.91 -3.85 3.18
C ALA A 49 -11.76 -2.58 3.16
N GLU A 50 -11.41 -1.59 3.96
CA GLU A 50 -12.13 -0.32 4.01
C GLU A 50 -11.97 0.50 2.72
N GLU A 51 -10.76 0.55 2.19
CA GLU A 51 -10.43 1.38 1.03
C GLU A 51 -10.92 0.78 -0.29
N LEU A 52 -10.83 -0.53 -0.44
CA LEU A 52 -11.04 -1.21 -1.72
C LEU A 52 -12.09 -2.31 -1.70
N ALA A 53 -12.61 -2.69 -0.53
CA ALA A 53 -13.50 -3.85 -0.37
C ALA A 53 -12.86 -5.15 -0.87
N VAL A 54 -11.55 -5.28 -0.66
CA VAL A 54 -10.76 -6.44 -1.08
C VAL A 54 -10.20 -7.13 0.16
N GLU A 55 -10.28 -8.45 0.19
CA GLU A 55 -9.77 -9.27 1.28
C GLU A 55 -8.38 -9.78 0.95
N VAL A 56 -7.44 -9.60 1.86
CA VAL A 56 -6.03 -9.96 1.64
C VAL A 56 -5.46 -10.76 2.79
N SER A 57 -4.43 -11.53 2.46
CA SER A 57 -3.56 -12.18 3.45
C SER A 57 -2.25 -11.39 3.45
N VAL A 58 -1.83 -10.94 4.64
CA VAL A 58 -0.63 -10.11 4.79
C VAL A 58 0.57 -11.01 5.03
N GLY A 59 1.61 -10.83 4.21
CA GLY A 59 2.85 -11.60 4.30
C GLY A 59 3.88 -10.97 5.21
N ALA A 60 5.15 -11.21 4.92
CA ALA A 60 6.25 -10.67 5.70
C ALA A 60 6.48 -9.18 5.41
N PRO A 61 7.06 -8.43 6.37
CA PRO A 61 7.41 -7.05 6.12
C PRO A 61 8.50 -6.95 5.04
N LEU A 62 8.41 -5.90 4.23
CA LEU A 62 9.34 -5.65 3.14
C LEU A 62 10.35 -4.58 3.49
N ASP A 63 9.90 -3.50 4.13
CA ASP A 63 10.74 -2.36 4.44
C ASP A 63 10.12 -1.53 5.55
N SER A 64 10.93 -0.69 6.18
CA SER A 64 10.45 0.31 7.15
C SER A 64 11.37 1.51 7.11
N TYR A 65 10.80 2.72 7.16
CA TYR A 65 11.58 3.93 7.06
C TYR A 65 10.76 5.16 7.49
N LEU A 66 11.47 6.23 7.85
CA LEU A 66 10.84 7.53 8.06
C LEU A 66 10.64 8.21 6.71
N PHE A 67 9.47 8.76 6.52
CA PHE A 67 9.11 9.47 5.30
C PHE A 67 8.64 10.88 5.65
N GLU A 68 9.20 11.87 4.99
CA GLU A 68 8.75 13.26 5.16
C GLU A 68 7.64 13.53 4.15
N VAL A 69 6.39 13.57 4.66
CA VAL A 69 5.20 13.73 3.81
C VAL A 69 5.16 15.13 3.20
N ILE A 70 5.40 16.13 4.04
CA ILE A 70 5.59 17.54 3.66
C ILE A 70 6.66 18.08 4.59
N PRO A 71 7.31 19.20 4.27
CA PRO A 71 8.37 19.73 5.13
C PRO A 71 7.94 19.82 6.60
N GLY A 72 8.70 19.21 7.47
CA GLY A 72 8.47 19.19 8.92
C GLY A 72 7.49 18.15 9.41
N ARG A 73 6.86 17.35 8.54
CA ARG A 73 5.90 16.32 8.94
C ARG A 73 6.39 14.94 8.55
N GLN A 74 6.78 14.17 9.56
CA GLN A 74 7.31 12.82 9.39
C GLN A 74 6.25 11.77 9.68
N VAL A 75 6.34 10.63 8.99
CA VAL A 75 5.56 9.43 9.28
C VAL A 75 6.51 8.23 9.19
N PHE A 76 6.33 7.26 10.09
CA PHE A 76 7.08 6.01 10.00
C PHE A 76 6.25 5.03 9.18
N ILE A 77 6.82 4.55 8.07
CA ILE A 77 6.13 3.66 7.14
C ILE A 77 6.72 2.25 7.27
N VAL A 78 5.81 1.27 7.37
CA VAL A 78 6.17 -0.15 7.30
C VAL A 78 5.39 -0.74 6.14
N THR A 79 6.09 -1.40 5.22
CA THR A 79 5.45 -2.01 4.04
C THR A 79 5.45 -3.53 4.14
N TYR A 80 4.37 -4.13 3.65
CA TYR A 80 4.17 -5.58 3.62
C TYR A 80 3.75 -6.02 2.23
N GLY A 81 4.14 -7.24 1.84
CA GLY A 81 3.55 -7.87 0.67
C GLY A 81 2.22 -8.49 1.04
N CYS A 82 1.25 -8.40 0.14
CA CYS A 82 -0.08 -8.95 0.34
C CYS A 82 -0.46 -9.87 -0.81
N THR A 83 -1.22 -10.93 -0.49
CA THR A 83 -1.81 -11.81 -1.50
C THR A 83 -3.33 -11.74 -1.38
N LEU A 84 -4.03 -11.94 -2.49
CA LEU A 84 -5.48 -11.95 -2.48
C LEU A 84 -5.99 -13.17 -1.71
N ALA A 85 -6.94 -12.94 -0.80
CA ALA A 85 -7.60 -14.01 -0.04
C ALA A 85 -9.02 -14.27 -0.57
N GLY A 86 -9.46 -13.51 -1.58
CA GLY A 86 -10.77 -13.63 -2.17
C GLY A 86 -10.76 -13.06 -3.58
N GLU A 87 -11.95 -12.76 -4.10
CA GLU A 87 -12.08 -12.18 -5.43
C GLU A 87 -11.52 -10.76 -5.46
N PHE A 88 -10.99 -10.37 -6.62
CA PHE A 88 -10.49 -9.02 -6.81
C PHE A 88 -11.53 -8.20 -7.58
N ILE A 89 -12.45 -7.59 -6.84
CA ILE A 89 -13.47 -6.67 -7.36
C ILE A 89 -13.41 -5.41 -6.52
N PRO A 90 -12.39 -4.56 -6.77
CA PRO A 90 -12.17 -3.39 -5.91
C PRO A 90 -13.26 -2.34 -6.04
N ARG A 91 -13.63 -1.75 -4.90
CA ARG A 91 -14.56 -0.62 -4.84
C ARG A 91 -13.96 0.44 -3.92
N LEU A 92 -13.83 1.66 -4.43
CA LEU A 92 -13.25 2.76 -3.67
C LEU A 92 -14.12 3.18 -2.50
N SER A 93 -13.47 3.53 -1.39
CA SER A 93 -14.10 4.21 -0.27
C SER A 93 -14.30 5.69 -0.62
N GLU A 94 -15.06 6.39 0.24
CA GLU A 94 -15.28 7.83 0.07
C GLU A 94 -14.02 8.67 0.27
N GLU A 95 -13.00 8.12 0.94
CA GLU A 95 -11.75 8.84 1.24
C GLU A 95 -10.77 8.91 0.08
N HIS A 96 -10.96 8.07 -0.94
CA HIS A 96 -10.08 8.04 -2.09
C HIS A 96 -10.85 8.38 -3.36
N THR A 97 -10.24 9.17 -4.21
CA THR A 97 -10.87 9.61 -5.45
C THR A 97 -10.65 8.63 -6.57
N GLU A 98 -9.58 7.82 -6.49
CA GLU A 98 -9.19 6.99 -7.62
C GLU A 98 -8.20 5.92 -7.19
N HIS A 99 -8.24 4.77 -7.89
CA HIS A 99 -7.18 3.79 -7.82
C HIS A 99 -6.75 3.44 -9.24
N CYS A 100 -5.58 2.85 -9.40
CA CYS A 100 -5.17 2.32 -10.69
C CYS A 100 -4.44 1.00 -10.50
N LEU A 101 -4.40 0.22 -11.58
CA LEU A 101 -3.60 -0.99 -11.69
C LEU A 101 -2.45 -0.67 -12.62
N TRP A 102 -1.22 -0.81 -12.14
CA TRP A 102 -0.05 -0.35 -12.87
C TRP A 102 0.98 -1.47 -13.05
N PRO A 103 1.53 -1.64 -14.26
CA PRO A 103 2.55 -2.65 -14.49
C PRO A 103 3.81 -2.33 -13.69
N VAL A 104 4.36 -3.34 -13.01
CA VAL A 104 5.57 -3.15 -12.20
C VAL A 104 6.73 -2.62 -13.05
N GLU A 105 6.83 -3.07 -14.30
CA GLU A 105 7.90 -2.68 -15.24
C GLU A 105 7.83 -1.21 -15.65
N ARG A 106 6.70 -0.55 -15.38
CA ARG A 106 6.47 0.84 -15.76
C ARG A 106 6.39 1.80 -14.57
N LEU A 107 6.83 1.37 -13.38
CA LEU A 107 6.77 2.22 -12.18
C LEU A 107 7.54 3.53 -12.34
N ALA A 108 8.60 3.54 -13.15
CA ALA A 108 9.36 4.76 -13.41
C ALA A 108 8.57 5.82 -14.19
N GLN A 109 7.45 5.43 -14.80
CA GLN A 109 6.61 6.33 -15.58
C GLN A 109 5.55 7.05 -14.74
N ILE A 110 5.41 6.67 -13.46
CA ILE A 110 4.45 7.26 -12.55
C ILE A 110 5.18 7.89 -11.38
N ASP A 111 4.66 9.00 -10.88
CA ASP A 111 5.26 9.70 -9.74
C ASP A 111 4.88 8.98 -8.44
N LEU A 112 5.68 8.00 -8.09
CA LEU A 112 5.50 7.19 -6.88
C LEU A 112 6.73 7.40 -5.99
N PRO A 113 6.54 7.72 -4.70
CA PRO A 113 7.67 7.87 -3.78
C PRO A 113 8.62 6.68 -3.82
N ALA A 114 9.92 6.96 -3.75
CA ALA A 114 10.98 5.96 -3.94
C ALA A 114 10.88 4.78 -2.97
N GLY A 115 10.47 5.04 -1.72
CA GLY A 115 10.29 3.97 -0.73
C GLY A 115 9.20 2.98 -1.14
N TYR A 116 8.09 3.48 -1.66
CA TYR A 116 7.02 2.63 -2.17
C TYR A 116 7.47 1.83 -3.38
N ARG A 117 8.19 2.48 -4.30
CA ARG A 117 8.71 1.79 -5.48
C ARG A 117 9.64 0.65 -5.09
N ARG A 118 10.54 0.88 -4.14
CA ARG A 118 11.45 -0.18 -3.66
C ARG A 118 10.69 -1.37 -3.10
N SER A 119 9.63 -1.09 -2.33
CA SER A 119 8.80 -2.16 -1.75
C SER A 119 8.09 -2.98 -2.83
N VAL A 120 7.54 -2.29 -3.85
CA VAL A 120 6.89 -2.98 -4.97
C VAL A 120 7.88 -3.88 -5.71
N GLU A 121 9.05 -3.35 -6.02
CA GLU A 121 10.08 -4.11 -6.72
C GLU A 121 10.53 -5.33 -5.91
N LYS A 122 10.73 -5.14 -4.61
CA LYS A 122 11.13 -6.22 -3.72
C LYS A 122 10.09 -7.34 -3.68
N TRP A 123 8.81 -6.97 -3.57
CA TRP A 123 7.73 -7.95 -3.55
C TRP A 123 7.59 -8.68 -4.89
N ALA A 124 7.76 -7.97 -6.00
CA ALA A 124 7.69 -8.55 -7.33
C ALA A 124 8.81 -9.55 -7.62
N GLU A 125 9.95 -9.40 -6.96
CA GLU A 125 11.10 -10.29 -7.12
C GLU A 125 11.03 -11.57 -6.27
N ARG A 126 10.01 -11.68 -5.42
CA ARG A 126 9.91 -12.85 -4.54
C ARG A 126 9.75 -14.14 -5.34
N ALA A 127 10.25 -15.24 -4.79
CA ALA A 127 10.08 -16.56 -5.41
C ALA A 127 8.59 -16.94 -5.45
N PRO A 128 8.14 -17.59 -6.53
CA PRO A 128 6.76 -18.04 -6.64
C PRO A 128 6.42 -19.14 -5.63
#